data_8408a8816c1951cc6ab59eef404f66a0
#
_entry.id   8408a8816c1951cc6ab59eef404f66a0
#
_cell.length_a   1.000
_cell.length_b   1.000
_cell.length_c   1.000
_cell.angle_alpha   90.00
_cell.angle_beta   90.00
_cell.angle_gamma   90.00
#
_symmetry.space_group_name_H-M   'P 1'
#
loop_
_entity.id
_entity.type
_entity.pdbx_description
1 polymer ?
#
loop_
_entity_poly.entity_id
_entity_poly.type
_entity_poly.pdbx_seq_one_letter_code
_entity_poly.pdbx_strand_id
1 'polypeptide(L)'
;GEPQVAYRETITKKITEQYIHKKQTGGSGQFAEVWIVFEPLERSTGFQFVDETVGGSVPREFVPSVEKGLKVQKEDGVLAHYPTVDFKATLIDGSFHDVDSNAMTFEIAAKAAFREGIRKAAPILLEPVMKVETVTPGDYLGDVIGDINRRRGSVQDQLERGTNIAVVAIVPLSEMFGYIGQLRGMTSGRASYTMEFSHYEPVPRNVADEVIAEVAKAKAALTA
;
A
#
# COMPACT_ATOMS: atom_id res chain seq x y z
N GLY A 1 18.60 -14.87 -4.02
CA GLY A 1 18.14 -13.56 -4.46
C GLY A 1 17.82 -12.65 -3.29
N GLU A 2 17.82 -11.36 -3.51
CA GLU A 2 17.45 -10.42 -2.47
C GLU A 2 15.96 -10.61 -2.10
N PRO A 3 15.61 -10.56 -0.79
CA PRO A 3 14.21 -10.60 -0.38
C PRO A 3 13.43 -9.43 -0.99
N GLN A 4 12.20 -9.68 -1.40
CA GLN A 4 11.34 -8.62 -1.93
C GLN A 4 10.76 -7.78 -0.80
N VAL A 5 10.68 -6.47 -1.03
CA VAL A 5 10.08 -5.54 -0.09
C VAL A 5 8.55 -5.57 -0.27
N ALA A 6 7.82 -5.68 0.84
CA ALA A 6 6.36 -5.69 0.83
C ALA A 6 5.82 -4.25 0.80
N TYR A 7 5.85 -3.62 -0.36
CA TYR A 7 5.24 -2.31 -0.55
C TYR A 7 3.73 -2.37 -0.42
N ARG A 8 3.11 -1.22 -0.19
CA ARG A 8 1.66 -1.03 -0.22
C ARG A 8 1.34 0.27 -0.94
N GLU A 9 0.08 0.46 -1.26
CA GLU A 9 -0.41 1.69 -1.90
C GLU A 9 -1.50 2.30 -1.03
N THR A 10 -1.71 3.60 -1.15
CA THR A 10 -2.80 4.29 -0.48
C THR A 10 -3.19 5.52 -1.29
N ILE A 11 -4.27 6.17 -0.90
CA ILE A 11 -4.76 7.39 -1.54
C ILE A 11 -4.55 8.59 -0.63
N THR A 12 -4.45 9.77 -1.23
CA THR A 12 -4.22 11.02 -0.49
C THR A 12 -5.30 12.06 -0.72
N LYS A 13 -6.26 11.78 -1.61
CA LYS A 13 -7.33 12.71 -1.97
C LYS A 13 -8.68 12.01 -1.93
N LYS A 14 -9.70 12.71 -1.43
CA LYS A 14 -11.08 12.24 -1.47
C LYS A 14 -11.68 12.49 -2.85
N ILE A 15 -12.29 11.47 -3.43
CA ILE A 15 -12.98 11.57 -4.73
C ILE A 15 -14.30 10.81 -4.70
N THR A 16 -15.19 11.17 -5.62
CA THR A 16 -16.42 10.41 -5.88
C THR A 16 -16.32 9.82 -7.27
N GLU A 17 -16.53 8.51 -7.38
CA GLU A 17 -16.51 7.81 -8.65
C GLU A 17 -17.87 7.24 -8.96
N GLN A 18 -18.36 7.50 -10.17
CA GLN A 18 -19.52 6.87 -10.76
C GLN A 18 -19.06 5.85 -11.78
N TYR A 19 -19.57 4.64 -11.71
CA TYR A 19 -19.29 3.62 -12.72
C TYR A 19 -20.55 2.89 -13.13
N ILE A 20 -20.75 2.78 -14.45
CA ILE A 20 -21.84 2.02 -15.05
C ILE A 20 -21.24 0.83 -15.77
N HIS A 21 -21.56 -0.38 -15.29
CA HIS A 21 -21.30 -1.60 -16.01
C HIS A 21 -22.50 -1.93 -16.87
N LYS A 22 -22.32 -1.87 -18.18
CA LYS A 22 -23.38 -2.18 -19.13
C LYS A 22 -22.83 -3.04 -20.26
N LYS A 23 -23.45 -4.18 -20.45
CA LYS A 23 -23.05 -5.10 -21.51
C LYS A 23 -24.31 -5.71 -22.13
N GLN A 24 -24.41 -5.70 -23.45
CA GLN A 24 -25.44 -6.39 -24.20
C GLN A 24 -24.78 -7.32 -25.19
N THR A 25 -25.00 -8.62 -25.02
CA THR A 25 -24.54 -9.65 -25.95
C THR A 25 -25.69 -10.59 -26.21
N GLY A 26 -26.21 -10.55 -27.44
CA GLY A 26 -27.04 -11.58 -28.07
C GLY A 26 -28.12 -12.27 -27.25
N GLY A 27 -28.78 -11.67 -26.28
CA GLY A 27 -29.89 -12.26 -25.55
C GLY A 27 -29.98 -11.93 -24.09
N SER A 28 -28.87 -11.85 -23.34
CA SER A 28 -28.90 -11.42 -21.94
C SER A 28 -28.01 -10.23 -21.74
N GLY A 29 -28.56 -9.15 -21.18
CA GLY A 29 -27.83 -7.96 -20.80
C GLY A 29 -27.21 -8.05 -19.41
N GLN A 30 -26.29 -7.16 -19.14
CA GLN A 30 -25.71 -6.92 -17.81
C GLN A 30 -25.78 -5.44 -17.49
N PHE A 31 -26.19 -5.12 -16.28
CA PHE A 31 -26.23 -3.72 -15.84
C PHE A 31 -26.01 -3.60 -14.34
N ALA A 32 -25.15 -2.66 -13.95
CA ALA A 32 -25.04 -2.20 -12.57
C ALA A 32 -24.40 -0.81 -12.56
N GLU A 33 -24.97 0.10 -11.79
CA GLU A 33 -24.39 1.41 -11.55
C GLU A 33 -24.09 1.58 -10.08
N VAL A 34 -22.90 2.12 -9.78
CA VAL A 34 -22.50 2.46 -8.42
C VAL A 34 -21.91 3.86 -8.38
N TRP A 35 -22.16 4.57 -7.29
CA TRP A 35 -21.52 5.82 -6.91
C TRP A 35 -20.80 5.58 -5.60
N ILE A 36 -19.48 5.70 -5.59
CA ILE A 36 -18.66 5.40 -4.43
C ILE A 36 -17.75 6.59 -4.12
N VAL A 37 -17.76 7.00 -2.85
CA VAL A 37 -16.80 7.99 -2.34
C VAL A 37 -15.61 7.22 -1.79
N PHE A 38 -14.42 7.51 -2.32
CA PHE A 38 -13.16 7.00 -1.79
C PHE A 38 -12.47 8.11 -1.02
N GLU A 39 -12.08 7.87 0.22
CA GLU A 39 -11.40 8.86 1.03
C GLU A 39 -10.26 8.24 1.83
N PRO A 40 -9.16 9.00 2.03
CA PRO A 40 -8.04 8.52 2.83
C PRO A 40 -8.41 8.42 4.30
N LEU A 41 -7.83 7.41 4.97
CA LEU A 41 -7.89 7.23 6.42
C LEU A 41 -6.50 7.41 7.00
N GLU A 42 -6.43 7.48 8.32
CA GLU A 42 -5.16 7.51 9.04
C GLU A 42 -4.36 6.24 8.78
N ARG A 43 -3.02 6.35 8.84
CA ARG A 43 -2.12 5.23 8.58
C ARG A 43 -2.39 4.08 9.56
N SER A 44 -2.35 2.85 9.01
CA SER A 44 -2.56 1.58 9.73
C SER A 44 -4.00 1.30 10.14
N THR A 45 -4.98 2.00 9.57
CA THR A 45 -6.41 1.74 9.83
C THR A 45 -7.02 0.72 8.86
N GLY A 46 -6.37 0.44 7.74
CA GLY A 46 -6.79 -0.58 6.81
C GLY A 46 -7.90 -0.14 5.87
N PHE A 47 -8.98 -0.91 5.79
CA PHE A 47 -10.09 -0.67 4.88
C PHE A 47 -11.40 -0.61 5.64
N GLN A 48 -12.24 0.38 5.28
CA GLN A 48 -13.60 0.50 5.77
C GLN A 48 -14.56 0.63 4.59
N PHE A 49 -15.69 -0.06 4.71
CA PHE A 49 -16.81 0.05 3.76
C PHE A 49 -18.06 0.49 4.50
N VAL A 50 -18.77 1.46 3.93
CA VAL A 50 -20.03 1.96 4.47
C VAL A 50 -21.07 2.04 3.34
N ASP A 51 -22.29 1.60 3.63
CA ASP A 51 -23.43 1.77 2.75
C ASP A 51 -24.28 2.94 3.25
N GLU A 52 -24.39 3.99 2.46
CA GLU A 52 -25.23 5.16 2.71
C GLU A 52 -26.35 5.29 1.67
N THR A 53 -26.63 4.25 0.89
CA THR A 53 -27.70 4.28 -0.09
C THR A 53 -29.06 4.38 0.58
N VAL A 54 -29.99 5.04 -0.09
CA VAL A 54 -31.37 5.23 0.37
C VAL A 54 -32.36 4.80 -0.71
N GLY A 55 -33.57 4.43 -0.28
CA GLY A 55 -34.66 4.14 -1.20
C GLY A 55 -34.47 2.91 -2.09
N GLY A 56 -33.50 2.03 -1.75
CA GLY A 56 -33.27 0.82 -2.54
C GLY A 56 -32.62 1.09 -3.90
N SER A 57 -31.90 2.21 -4.06
CA SER A 57 -31.20 2.53 -5.31
C SER A 57 -30.23 1.43 -5.72
N VAL A 58 -29.57 0.81 -4.75
CA VAL A 58 -28.88 -0.46 -4.88
C VAL A 58 -29.65 -1.48 -4.05
N PRO A 59 -30.16 -2.57 -4.64
CA PRO A 59 -30.86 -3.58 -3.86
C PRO A 59 -30.02 -4.06 -2.68
N ARG A 60 -30.63 -4.19 -1.52
CA ARG A 60 -29.95 -4.57 -0.28
C ARG A 60 -29.14 -5.86 -0.46
N GLU A 61 -29.66 -6.81 -1.22
CA GLU A 61 -29.00 -8.10 -1.50
C GLU A 61 -27.71 -7.95 -2.30
N PHE A 62 -27.52 -6.84 -3.03
CA PHE A 62 -26.34 -6.60 -3.86
C PHE A 62 -25.30 -5.70 -3.20
N VAL A 63 -25.59 -5.08 -2.06
CA VAL A 63 -24.63 -4.28 -1.31
C VAL A 63 -23.41 -5.12 -0.87
N PRO A 64 -23.56 -6.34 -0.36
CA PRO A 64 -22.41 -7.21 -0.06
C PRO A 64 -21.55 -7.52 -1.29
N SER A 65 -22.13 -7.53 -2.48
CA SER A 65 -21.37 -7.76 -3.73
C SER A 65 -20.47 -6.58 -4.07
N VAL A 66 -20.91 -5.36 -3.79
CA VAL A 66 -20.10 -4.15 -3.93
C VAL A 66 -18.91 -4.22 -2.98
N GLU A 67 -19.16 -4.51 -1.71
CA GLU A 67 -18.11 -4.65 -0.70
C GLU A 67 -17.10 -5.74 -1.09
N LYS A 68 -17.57 -6.90 -1.53
CA LYS A 68 -16.74 -8.00 -2.00
C LYS A 68 -15.85 -7.57 -3.16
N GLY A 69 -16.43 -6.88 -4.15
CA GLY A 69 -15.66 -6.38 -5.30
C GLY A 69 -14.53 -5.46 -4.88
N LEU A 70 -14.79 -4.55 -3.95
CA LEU A 70 -13.78 -3.65 -3.41
C LEU A 70 -12.70 -4.40 -2.63
N LYS A 71 -13.09 -5.36 -1.79
CA LYS A 71 -12.13 -6.19 -1.01
C LYS A 71 -11.21 -7.00 -1.89
N VAL A 72 -11.72 -7.54 -3.00
CA VAL A 72 -10.89 -8.28 -3.95
C VAL A 72 -9.97 -7.33 -4.71
N GLN A 73 -10.52 -6.24 -5.26
CA GLN A 73 -9.77 -5.35 -6.13
C GLN A 73 -8.69 -4.54 -5.41
N LYS A 74 -8.90 -4.20 -4.14
CA LYS A 74 -7.91 -3.44 -3.37
C LYS A 74 -6.57 -4.15 -3.23
N GLU A 75 -6.55 -5.47 -3.38
CA GLU A 75 -5.30 -6.25 -3.32
C GLU A 75 -4.42 -6.06 -4.56
N ASP A 76 -4.97 -5.44 -5.61
CA ASP A 76 -4.27 -5.17 -6.87
C ASP A 76 -4.27 -3.66 -7.14
N GLY A 77 -3.34 -2.96 -6.53
CA GLY A 77 -3.24 -1.50 -6.60
C GLY A 77 -2.92 -0.97 -8.00
N VAL A 78 -3.34 0.27 -8.24
CA VAL A 78 -3.25 0.91 -9.55
C VAL A 78 -1.87 1.44 -9.91
N LEU A 79 -0.97 1.61 -8.94
CA LEU A 79 0.39 2.12 -9.19
C LEU A 79 1.35 0.99 -9.57
N ALA A 80 1.42 -0.05 -8.77
CA ALA A 80 2.41 -1.11 -8.91
C ALA A 80 1.87 -2.47 -8.47
N HIS A 81 0.55 -2.65 -8.45
CA HIS A 81 -0.14 -3.90 -8.11
C HIS A 81 0.05 -4.36 -6.66
N TYR A 82 0.47 -3.46 -5.77
CA TYR A 82 0.53 -3.75 -4.34
C TYR A 82 -0.83 -3.50 -3.67
N PRO A 83 -1.10 -4.11 -2.52
CA PRO A 83 -2.36 -3.88 -1.82
C PRO A 83 -2.57 -2.41 -1.48
N THR A 84 -3.79 -1.92 -1.71
CA THR A 84 -4.21 -0.57 -1.33
C THR A 84 -4.82 -0.62 0.06
N VAL A 85 -4.33 0.25 0.95
CA VAL A 85 -4.70 0.29 2.36
C VAL A 85 -5.06 1.71 2.79
N ASP A 86 -5.61 1.84 4.00
CA ASP A 86 -5.87 3.10 4.69
C ASP A 86 -6.81 4.01 3.90
N PHE A 87 -7.92 3.43 3.46
CA PHE A 87 -8.98 4.17 2.78
C PHE A 87 -10.35 3.66 3.16
N LYS A 88 -11.34 4.54 3.01
CA LYS A 88 -12.75 4.24 3.21
C LYS A 88 -13.48 4.36 1.88
N ALA A 89 -14.33 3.39 1.60
CA ALA A 89 -15.24 3.43 0.47
C ALA A 89 -16.66 3.54 0.98
N THR A 90 -17.38 4.56 0.56
CA THR A 90 -18.78 4.78 0.91
C THR A 90 -19.64 4.66 -0.33
N LEU A 91 -20.50 3.65 -0.37
CA LEU A 91 -21.49 3.49 -1.43
C LEU A 91 -22.63 4.48 -1.16
N ILE A 92 -22.81 5.48 -2.03
CA ILE A 92 -23.76 6.56 -1.79
C ILE A 92 -24.99 6.48 -2.68
N ASP A 93 -24.88 5.84 -3.85
CA ASP A 93 -25.98 5.76 -4.81
C ASP A 93 -25.68 4.68 -5.86
N GLY A 94 -26.65 4.40 -6.69
CA GLY A 94 -26.54 3.49 -7.80
C GLY A 94 -27.86 3.32 -8.51
N SER A 95 -27.90 2.39 -9.46
CA SER A 95 -29.13 1.96 -10.11
C SER A 95 -29.00 0.52 -10.60
N PHE A 96 -30.13 -0.08 -10.88
CA PHE A 96 -30.20 -1.46 -11.32
C PHE A 96 -31.33 -1.63 -12.35
N HIS A 97 -31.27 -2.73 -13.10
CA HIS A 97 -32.34 -3.16 -13.98
C HIS A 97 -32.87 -4.51 -13.47
N ASP A 98 -34.17 -4.68 -13.40
CA ASP A 98 -34.80 -5.85 -12.82
C ASP A 98 -34.31 -7.19 -13.41
N VAL A 99 -33.99 -7.20 -14.71
CA VAL A 99 -33.58 -8.41 -15.41
C VAL A 99 -32.06 -8.54 -15.52
N ASP A 100 -31.35 -7.42 -15.68
CA ASP A 100 -29.94 -7.41 -16.07
C ASP A 100 -28.97 -7.22 -14.89
N SER A 101 -29.47 -7.04 -13.68
CA SER A 101 -28.67 -6.84 -12.50
C SER A 101 -28.66 -8.06 -11.60
N ASN A 102 -27.48 -8.39 -11.09
CA ASN A 102 -27.28 -9.47 -10.13
C ASN A 102 -26.04 -9.21 -9.29
N ALA A 103 -25.70 -10.13 -8.40
CA ALA A 103 -24.53 -10.02 -7.54
C ALA A 103 -23.25 -9.83 -8.35
N MET A 104 -23.08 -10.59 -9.43
CA MET A 104 -21.89 -10.53 -10.28
C MET A 104 -21.72 -9.16 -10.95
N THR A 105 -22.82 -8.56 -11.46
CA THR A 105 -22.74 -7.25 -12.15
C THR A 105 -22.35 -6.14 -11.20
N PHE A 106 -22.83 -6.17 -9.95
CA PHE A 106 -22.42 -5.21 -8.93
C PHE A 106 -20.99 -5.41 -8.46
N GLU A 107 -20.53 -6.64 -8.37
CA GLU A 107 -19.12 -6.93 -8.07
C GLU A 107 -18.20 -6.38 -9.17
N ILE A 108 -18.54 -6.61 -10.44
CA ILE A 108 -17.78 -6.08 -11.58
C ILE A 108 -17.77 -4.55 -11.56
N ALA A 109 -18.92 -3.91 -11.34
CA ALA A 109 -19.02 -2.46 -11.27
C ALA A 109 -18.17 -1.87 -10.15
N ALA A 110 -18.18 -2.51 -8.98
CA ALA A 110 -17.37 -2.08 -7.84
C ALA A 110 -15.87 -2.17 -8.12
N LYS A 111 -15.42 -3.27 -8.72
CA LYS A 111 -14.01 -3.45 -9.11
C LYS A 111 -13.57 -2.38 -10.10
N ALA A 112 -14.39 -2.09 -11.09
CA ALA A 112 -14.09 -1.07 -12.08
C ALA A 112 -14.10 0.34 -11.47
N ALA A 113 -15.06 0.64 -10.59
CA ALA A 113 -15.12 1.90 -9.86
C ALA A 113 -13.85 2.12 -9.01
N PHE A 114 -13.36 1.06 -8.38
CA PHE A 114 -12.10 1.12 -7.65
C PHE A 114 -10.93 1.49 -8.58
N ARG A 115 -10.75 0.74 -9.67
CA ARG A 115 -9.64 1.00 -10.60
C ARG A 115 -9.65 2.42 -11.15
N GLU A 116 -10.81 2.90 -11.56
CA GLU A 116 -10.94 4.25 -12.12
C GLU A 116 -10.84 5.34 -11.05
N GLY A 117 -11.51 5.14 -9.91
CA GLY A 117 -11.56 6.13 -8.84
C GLY A 117 -10.25 6.30 -8.11
N ILE A 118 -9.57 5.20 -7.79
CA ILE A 118 -8.31 5.24 -7.04
C ILE A 118 -7.23 6.00 -7.84
N ARG A 119 -7.21 5.87 -9.16
CA ARG A 119 -6.28 6.64 -10.01
C ARG A 119 -6.46 8.15 -9.87
N LYS A 120 -7.68 8.60 -9.60
CA LYS A 120 -8.03 10.02 -9.44
C LYS A 120 -7.81 10.53 -8.02
N ALA A 121 -7.52 9.64 -7.08
CA ALA A 121 -7.42 9.94 -5.65
C ALA A 121 -5.97 10.20 -5.20
N ALA A 122 -5.09 10.59 -6.14
CA ALA A 122 -3.68 10.86 -5.90
C ALA A 122 -3.01 9.72 -5.12
N PRO A 123 -2.95 8.50 -5.70
CA PRO A 123 -2.37 7.35 -5.03
C PRO A 123 -0.86 7.50 -4.85
N ILE A 124 -0.34 6.96 -3.76
CA ILE A 124 1.08 6.95 -3.43
C ILE A 124 1.51 5.55 -2.98
N LEU A 125 2.82 5.31 -3.10
CA LEU A 125 3.44 4.07 -2.64
C LEU A 125 3.88 4.23 -1.19
N LEU A 126 3.67 3.18 -0.38
CA LEU A 126 4.13 3.08 1.00
C LEU A 126 5.20 2.01 1.10
N GLU A 127 6.20 2.23 1.96
CA GLU A 127 7.26 1.28 2.24
C GLU A 127 7.27 0.87 3.71
N PRO A 128 7.65 -0.37 4.02
CA PRO A 128 7.86 -0.78 5.40
C PRO A 128 9.13 -0.14 5.94
N VAL A 129 9.03 0.41 7.14
CA VAL A 129 10.13 1.07 7.85
C VAL A 129 10.44 0.24 9.09
N MET A 130 11.73 0.01 9.31
CA MET A 130 12.22 -0.87 10.37
C MET A 130 12.80 -0.05 11.51
N LYS A 131 12.59 -0.52 12.73
CA LYS A 131 13.32 -0.06 13.90
C LYS A 131 14.59 -0.90 14.00
N VAL A 132 15.74 -0.24 13.89
CA VAL A 132 17.05 -0.87 13.92
C VAL A 132 17.78 -0.40 15.17
N GLU A 133 18.25 -1.35 15.98
CA GLU A 133 19.12 -1.06 17.13
C GLU A 133 20.47 -1.66 16.86
N THR A 134 21.50 -0.80 16.74
CA THR A 134 22.89 -1.22 16.52
C THR A 134 23.70 -0.91 17.76
N VAL A 135 24.34 -1.95 18.31
CA VAL A 135 25.20 -1.83 19.49
C VAL A 135 26.66 -1.87 19.00
N THR A 136 27.40 -0.80 19.27
CA THR A 136 28.77 -0.64 18.79
C THR A 136 29.68 -0.07 19.87
N PRO A 137 30.99 -0.42 19.85
CA PRO A 137 31.97 0.35 20.62
C PRO A 137 31.96 1.80 20.17
N GLY A 138 32.21 2.73 21.10
CA GLY A 138 32.13 4.17 20.83
C GLY A 138 33.06 4.64 19.71
N ASP A 139 34.18 3.98 19.48
CA ASP A 139 35.13 4.32 18.42
C ASP A 139 34.53 4.27 17.01
N TYR A 140 33.50 3.47 16.81
CA TYR A 140 32.84 3.28 15.50
C TYR A 140 31.51 4.02 15.38
N LEU A 141 31.12 4.79 16.40
CA LEU A 141 29.83 5.47 16.43
C LEU A 141 29.59 6.36 15.21
N GLY A 142 30.59 7.17 14.84
CA GLY A 142 30.50 8.05 13.68
C GLY A 142 30.26 7.30 12.37
N ASP A 143 30.95 6.17 12.17
CA ASP A 143 30.80 5.35 10.99
C ASP A 143 29.41 4.69 10.93
N VAL A 144 28.92 4.21 12.08
CA VAL A 144 27.61 3.60 12.20
C VAL A 144 26.51 4.62 11.85
N ILE A 145 26.57 5.81 12.43
CA ILE A 145 25.59 6.88 12.16
C ILE A 145 25.66 7.32 10.70
N GLY A 146 26.85 7.49 10.17
CA GLY A 146 27.05 7.87 8.75
C GLY A 146 26.44 6.83 7.80
N ASP A 147 26.60 5.55 8.09
CA ASP A 147 26.02 4.49 7.29
C ASP A 147 24.49 4.48 7.35
N ILE A 148 23.93 4.65 8.55
CA ILE A 148 22.47 4.75 8.73
C ILE A 148 21.92 5.93 7.93
N ASN A 149 22.59 7.07 7.94
CA ASN A 149 22.16 8.24 7.17
C ASN A 149 22.19 7.97 5.65
N ARG A 150 23.19 7.26 5.15
CA ARG A 150 23.26 6.87 3.74
C ARG A 150 22.11 5.92 3.35
N ARG A 151 21.57 5.18 4.31
CA ARG A 151 20.44 4.25 4.10
C ARG A 151 19.08 4.93 4.26
N ARG A 152 19.01 6.23 4.12
CA ARG A 152 17.79 7.04 4.37
C ARG A 152 17.24 6.84 5.79
N GLY A 153 18.09 6.44 6.71
CA GLY A 153 17.71 6.24 8.10
C GLY A 153 17.70 7.53 8.90
N SER A 154 16.99 7.50 10.01
CA SER A 154 16.91 8.59 10.97
C SER A 154 17.21 8.07 12.36
N VAL A 155 18.30 8.55 12.95
CA VAL A 155 18.67 8.18 14.33
C VAL A 155 17.66 8.81 15.31
N GLN A 156 17.06 7.97 16.12
CA GLN A 156 16.05 8.40 17.10
C GLN A 156 16.64 8.57 18.49
N ASP A 157 17.62 7.73 18.85
CA ASP A 157 18.18 7.73 20.21
C ASP A 157 19.57 7.09 20.22
N GLN A 158 20.33 7.42 21.25
CA GLN A 158 21.63 6.83 21.56
C GLN A 158 21.65 6.51 23.05
N LEU A 159 21.91 5.25 23.39
CA LEU A 159 21.88 4.78 24.77
C LEU A 159 23.23 4.16 25.13
N GLU A 160 23.78 4.52 26.28
CA GLU A 160 24.99 3.89 26.80
C GLU A 160 24.67 2.49 27.30
N ARG A 161 25.48 1.49 26.90
CA ARG A 161 25.39 0.10 27.37
C ARG A 161 26.78 -0.40 27.72
N GLY A 162 27.17 -0.19 28.98
CA GLY A 162 28.54 -0.48 29.43
C GLY A 162 29.54 0.37 28.67
N THR A 163 30.48 -0.26 27.97
CA THR A 163 31.46 0.43 27.12
C THR A 163 30.96 0.64 25.68
N ASN A 164 29.77 0.15 25.37
CA ASN A 164 29.18 0.25 24.04
C ASN A 164 28.08 1.32 24.01
N ILE A 165 27.68 1.68 22.80
CA ILE A 165 26.58 2.60 22.55
C ILE A 165 25.56 1.89 21.66
N ALA A 166 24.29 1.93 22.10
CA ALA A 166 23.18 1.45 21.28
C ALA A 166 22.59 2.63 20.49
N VAL A 167 22.62 2.53 19.17
CA VAL A 167 22.02 3.52 18.27
C VAL A 167 20.67 2.96 17.82
N VAL A 168 19.60 3.68 18.13
CA VAL A 168 18.25 3.33 17.73
C VAL A 168 17.86 4.20 16.55
N ALA A 169 17.50 3.58 15.42
CA ALA A 169 17.17 4.29 14.19
C ALA A 169 15.94 3.69 13.52
N ILE A 170 15.29 4.51 12.69
CA ILE A 170 14.22 4.11 11.79
C ILE A 170 14.82 4.10 10.38
N VAL A 171 14.78 2.96 9.70
CA VAL A 171 15.39 2.79 8.38
C VAL A 171 14.44 2.05 7.45
N PRO A 172 14.23 2.51 6.20
CA PRO A 172 13.43 1.76 5.24
C PRO A 172 14.00 0.36 5.01
N LEU A 173 13.14 -0.65 4.98
CA LEU A 173 13.59 -2.04 4.78
C LEU A 173 14.38 -2.20 3.49
N SER A 174 14.01 -1.51 2.41
CA SER A 174 14.70 -1.58 1.13
C SER A 174 16.18 -1.16 1.22
N GLU A 175 16.55 -0.38 2.23
CA GLU A 175 17.91 0.10 2.43
C GLU A 175 18.74 -0.80 3.38
N MET A 176 18.11 -1.84 3.94
CA MET A 176 18.78 -2.70 4.94
C MET A 176 19.51 -3.91 4.36
N PHE A 177 19.34 -4.17 3.07
CA PHE A 177 20.03 -5.30 2.45
C PHE A 177 21.53 -5.08 2.47
N GLY A 178 22.28 -6.13 2.87
CA GLY A 178 23.73 -6.06 3.02
C GLY A 178 24.22 -5.34 4.26
N TYR A 179 23.32 -4.94 5.17
CA TYR A 179 23.72 -4.17 6.36
C TYR A 179 24.69 -4.92 7.27
N ILE A 180 24.49 -6.24 7.50
CA ILE A 180 25.36 -7.03 8.39
C ILE A 180 26.81 -7.06 7.86
N GLY A 181 26.99 -7.21 6.54
CA GLY A 181 28.31 -7.19 5.92
C GLY A 181 29.00 -5.84 6.08
N GLN A 182 28.26 -4.76 5.81
CA GLN A 182 28.78 -3.41 5.97
C GLN A 182 29.14 -3.10 7.42
N LEU A 183 28.25 -3.48 8.36
CA LEU A 183 28.45 -3.26 9.78
C LEU A 183 29.70 -3.98 10.28
N ARG A 184 29.89 -5.25 9.91
CA ARG A 184 31.07 -6.04 10.26
C ARG A 184 32.34 -5.40 9.69
N GLY A 185 32.29 -4.96 8.44
CA GLY A 185 33.45 -4.34 7.78
C GLY A 185 33.92 -3.06 8.47
N MET A 186 33.00 -2.17 8.83
CA MET A 186 33.38 -0.89 9.44
C MET A 186 33.66 -0.97 10.94
N THR A 187 33.25 -2.04 11.63
CA THR A 187 33.43 -2.19 13.09
C THR A 187 34.37 -3.35 13.46
N SER A 188 35.06 -3.93 12.49
CA SER A 188 35.93 -5.09 12.71
C SER A 188 35.21 -6.25 13.41
N GLY A 189 33.95 -6.46 13.07
CA GLY A 189 33.11 -7.51 13.65
C GLY A 189 32.63 -7.25 15.07
N ARG A 190 32.85 -6.05 15.61
CA ARG A 190 32.59 -5.75 17.04
C ARG A 190 31.20 -5.20 17.32
N ALA A 191 30.43 -4.86 16.29
CA ALA A 191 29.06 -4.39 16.43
C ALA A 191 28.06 -5.50 16.11
N SER A 192 26.87 -5.39 16.70
CA SER A 192 25.72 -6.24 16.43
C SER A 192 24.49 -5.38 16.22
N TYR A 193 23.43 -5.96 15.62
CA TYR A 193 22.18 -5.24 15.46
C TYR A 193 20.97 -6.16 15.57
N THR A 194 19.83 -5.54 15.89
CA THR A 194 18.52 -6.17 15.81
C THR A 194 17.64 -5.28 14.94
N MET A 195 16.65 -5.87 14.29
CA MET A 195 15.74 -5.18 13.40
C MET A 195 14.34 -5.75 13.57
N GLU A 196 13.36 -4.86 13.71
CA GLU A 196 11.95 -5.22 13.78
C GLU A 196 11.12 -4.25 12.97
N PHE A 197 9.96 -4.72 12.47
CA PHE A 197 9.04 -3.86 11.74
C PHE A 197 8.50 -2.77 12.67
N SER A 198 8.45 -1.54 12.17
CA SER A 198 7.86 -0.40 12.88
C SER A 198 6.52 0.02 12.28
N HIS A 199 6.53 0.54 11.08
CA HIS A 199 5.34 1.08 10.43
C HIS A 199 5.58 1.28 8.93
N TYR A 200 4.53 1.71 8.20
CA TYR A 200 4.62 2.10 6.80
C TYR A 200 4.72 3.62 6.67
N GLU A 201 5.55 4.09 5.76
CA GLU A 201 5.70 5.50 5.41
C GLU A 201 5.64 5.72 3.91
N PRO A 202 5.23 6.93 3.45
CA PRO A 202 5.31 7.27 2.04
C PRO A 202 6.74 7.15 1.51
N VAL A 203 6.87 6.51 0.34
CA VAL A 203 8.14 6.41 -0.37
C VAL A 203 8.47 7.76 -1.01
N PRO A 204 9.72 8.27 -0.92
CA PRO A 204 10.11 9.45 -1.67
C PRO A 204 9.83 9.29 -3.16
N ARG A 205 9.37 10.35 -3.81
CA ARG A 205 8.87 10.29 -5.19
C ARG A 205 9.85 9.65 -6.18
N ASN A 206 11.13 10.03 -6.10
CA ASN A 206 12.16 9.47 -6.99
C ASN A 206 12.34 7.96 -6.79
N VAL A 207 12.28 7.49 -5.55
CA VAL A 207 12.37 6.05 -5.22
C VAL A 207 11.11 5.33 -5.66
N ALA A 208 9.95 5.93 -5.43
CA ALA A 208 8.66 5.35 -5.85
C ALA A 208 8.61 5.17 -7.36
N ASP A 209 9.06 6.14 -8.14
CA ASP A 209 9.09 6.07 -9.60
C ASP A 209 9.95 4.90 -10.08
N GLU A 210 11.10 4.66 -9.44
CA GLU A 210 11.96 3.51 -9.75
C GLU A 210 11.28 2.18 -9.46
N VAL A 211 10.62 2.06 -8.31
CA VAL A 211 9.90 0.83 -7.92
C VAL A 211 8.77 0.54 -8.89
N ILE A 212 7.98 1.55 -9.23
CA ILE A 212 6.86 1.42 -10.17
C ILE A 212 7.37 0.99 -11.56
N ALA A 213 8.46 1.59 -12.04
CA ALA A 213 9.06 1.25 -13.31
C ALA A 213 9.60 -0.18 -13.34
N GLU A 214 10.22 -0.64 -12.27
CA GLU A 214 10.73 -2.02 -12.16
C GLU A 214 9.61 -3.04 -12.18
N VAL A 215 8.50 -2.76 -11.46
CA VAL A 215 7.33 -3.64 -11.45
C VAL A 215 6.71 -3.72 -12.85
N ALA A 216 6.57 -2.60 -13.55
CA ALA A 216 6.05 -2.57 -14.91
C ALA A 216 6.94 -3.36 -15.88
N LYS A 217 8.26 -3.25 -15.73
CA LYS A 217 9.23 -4.00 -16.53
C LYS A 217 9.16 -5.50 -16.28
N ALA A 218 9.07 -5.91 -15.02
CA ALA A 218 8.94 -7.31 -14.64
C ALA A 218 7.64 -7.91 -15.18
N LYS A 219 6.53 -7.17 -15.11
CA LYS A 219 5.24 -7.60 -15.65
C LYS A 219 5.29 -7.76 -17.18
N ALA A 220 5.91 -6.82 -17.88
CA ALA A 220 6.09 -6.90 -19.34
C ALA A 220 6.90 -8.14 -19.75
N ALA A 221 7.95 -8.48 -18.99
CA ALA A 221 8.77 -9.68 -19.25
C ALA A 221 7.98 -10.99 -19.09
N LEU A 222 6.98 -11.01 -18.17
CA LEU A 222 6.13 -12.19 -17.96
C LEU A 222 5.11 -12.40 -19.08
N THR A 223 4.77 -11.34 -19.84
CA THR A 223 3.78 -11.39 -20.92
C THR A 223 4.41 -11.49 -22.31
N ALA A 224 5.72 -11.48 -22.38
CA ALA A 224 6.46 -11.59 -23.65
C ALA A 224 6.64 -13.06 -24.08
#